data_c55328302236fcca4a17be2c2725e657
#
_entry.id   c55328302236fcca4a17be2c2725e657
#
_cell.length_a   1.000
_cell.length_b   1.000
_cell.length_c   1.000
_cell.angle_alpha   90.00
_cell.angle_beta   90.00
_cell.angle_gamma   90.00
#
_symmetry.space_group_name_H-M   'P 1'
#
loop_
_entity.id
_entity.type
_entity.pdbx_description
1 polymer ?
#
loop_
_entity_poly.entity_id
_entity_poly.type
_entity_poly.pdbx_seq_one_letter_code
_entity_poly.pdbx_strand_id
1 'polypeptide(L)'
;MNDATLVGEINGEIKAFNGERSTKTSFRLVTSRNYNGKEFNDWHNIVIWGDKAQAAADQLMAGDVVMVKGRIGTRKYTKKDGTDAYITEITAYGIYKEVAGTNTNRDEQKGDFLKFGEKIPF
;
A
#
# COMPACT_ATOMS: atom_id res chain seq x y z
N MET A 1 14.40 2.24 14.90
CA MET A 1 13.40 1.39 14.29
C MET A 1 12.56 2.18 13.30
N ASN A 2 12.23 1.59 12.19
CA ASN A 2 11.40 2.25 11.17
C ASN A 2 10.36 1.23 10.73
N ASP A 3 9.16 1.38 11.20
CA ASP A 3 8.11 0.39 10.96
C ASP A 3 6.78 1.13 10.79
N ALA A 4 6.12 0.86 9.69
CA ALA A 4 4.84 1.48 9.39
C ALA A 4 3.81 0.41 9.08
N THR A 5 2.60 0.63 9.54
CA THR A 5 1.47 -0.25 9.25
C THR A 5 0.32 0.63 8.81
N LEU A 6 -0.19 0.36 7.62
CA LEU A 6 -1.28 1.13 7.04
C LEU A 6 -2.39 0.19 6.60
N VAL A 7 -3.62 0.64 6.79
CA VAL A 7 -4.78 -0.08 6.27
C VAL A 7 -5.53 0.89 5.37
N GLY A 8 -5.74 0.47 4.14
CA GLY A 8 -6.42 1.33 3.20
C GLY A 8 -6.79 0.60 1.93
N GLU A 9 -7.21 1.37 0.95
CA GLU A 9 -7.66 0.85 -0.32
C GLU A 9 -6.64 1.17 -1.39
N ILE A 10 -6.37 0.19 -2.26
CA ILE A 10 -5.50 0.41 -3.41
C ILE A 10 -6.26 1.25 -4.43
N ASN A 11 -5.68 2.37 -4.79
CA ASN A 11 -6.33 3.31 -5.69
C ASN A 11 -5.47 3.50 -6.92
N GLY A 12 -6.12 3.42 -8.08
CA GLY A 12 -5.41 3.61 -9.33
C GLY A 12 -4.71 2.35 -9.78
N GLU A 13 -3.81 2.52 -10.72
CA GLU A 13 -3.17 1.42 -11.39
C GLU A 13 -2.01 0.86 -10.58
N ILE A 14 -1.87 -0.45 -10.61
CA ILE A 14 -0.71 -1.12 -10.04
C ILE A 14 0.33 -1.22 -11.16
N LYS A 15 1.49 -0.67 -10.89
CA LYS A 15 2.54 -0.59 -11.90
C LYS A 15 3.65 -1.57 -11.59
N ALA A 16 3.90 -2.47 -12.52
CA ALA A 16 4.98 -3.43 -12.42
C ALA A 16 6.09 -3.00 -13.37
N PHE A 17 7.30 -2.96 -12.84
CA PHE A 17 8.46 -2.59 -13.63
C PHE A 17 9.52 -3.68 -13.53
N ASN A 18 9.95 -4.18 -14.69
CA ASN A 18 10.99 -5.19 -14.75
C ASN A 18 12.23 -4.58 -15.38
N GLY A 19 13.20 -4.25 -14.54
CA GLY A 19 14.46 -3.74 -15.02
C GLY A 19 15.47 -4.86 -15.13
N GLU A 20 16.60 -4.56 -15.71
CA GLU A 20 17.66 -5.57 -15.88
C GLU A 20 18.19 -6.05 -14.55
N ARG A 21 18.22 -5.18 -13.56
CA ARG A 21 18.82 -5.52 -12.27
C ARG A 21 17.82 -5.62 -11.14
N SER A 22 16.61 -5.16 -11.36
CA SER A 22 15.63 -5.15 -10.28
C SER A 22 14.24 -5.14 -10.85
N THR A 23 13.34 -5.72 -10.07
CA THR A 23 11.92 -5.73 -10.36
C THR A 23 11.24 -4.93 -9.28
N LYS A 24 10.29 -4.12 -9.67
CA LYS A 24 9.58 -3.26 -8.73
C LYS A 24 8.10 -3.25 -9.06
N THR A 25 7.27 -3.31 -8.04
CA THR A 25 5.84 -3.09 -8.18
C THR A 25 5.46 -1.94 -7.28
N SER A 26 4.68 -1.01 -7.80
CA SER A 26 4.26 0.13 -6.99
C SER A 26 2.78 0.39 -7.18
N PHE A 27 2.17 0.92 -6.15
CA PHE A 27 0.79 1.33 -6.20
C PHE A 27 0.55 2.41 -5.16
N ARG A 28 -0.60 3.02 -5.22
CA ARG A 28 -0.99 4.05 -4.29
C ARG A 28 -2.04 3.51 -3.33
N LEU A 29 -1.83 3.75 -2.05
CA LEU A 29 -2.75 3.31 -1.01
C LEU A 29 -3.40 4.55 -0.41
N VAL A 30 -4.72 4.50 -0.26
CA VAL A 30 -5.47 5.60 0.33
C VAL A 30 -5.90 5.20 1.72
N THR A 31 -5.52 5.98 2.72
CA THR A 31 -6.01 5.80 4.07
C THR A 31 -6.92 6.96 4.41
N SER A 32 -7.94 6.69 5.22
CA SER A 32 -8.92 7.69 5.58
C SER A 32 -8.89 7.94 7.08
N ARG A 33 -9.12 9.18 7.45
CA ARG A 33 -9.25 9.54 8.86
C ARG A 33 -10.34 10.59 9.00
N ASN A 34 -10.95 10.64 10.17
CA ASN A 34 -11.97 11.62 10.48
C ASN A 34 -11.45 12.60 11.50
N TYR A 35 -11.72 13.86 11.27
CA TYR A 35 -11.33 14.90 12.20
C TYR A 35 -12.42 15.97 12.18
N ASN A 36 -12.98 16.25 13.36
CA ASN A 36 -14.05 17.24 13.50
C ASN A 36 -15.20 17.03 12.53
N GLY A 37 -15.58 15.77 12.33
CA GLY A 37 -16.70 15.43 11.46
C GLY A 37 -16.39 15.44 9.98
N LYS A 38 -15.15 15.68 9.61
CA LYS A 38 -14.75 15.65 8.20
C LYS A 38 -13.84 14.47 7.93
N GLU A 39 -14.01 13.89 6.76
CA GLU A 39 -13.15 12.81 6.31
C GLU A 39 -11.99 13.37 5.51
N PHE A 40 -10.80 12.92 5.85
CA PHE A 40 -9.60 13.28 5.10
C PHE A 40 -8.95 12.01 4.58
N ASN A 41 -8.45 12.10 3.37
CA ASN A 41 -7.77 10.98 2.73
C ASN A 41 -6.31 11.32 2.54
N ASP A 42 -5.46 10.38 2.91
CA ASP A 42 -4.03 10.51 2.70
C ASP A 42 -3.59 9.46 1.68
N TRP A 43 -2.68 9.84 0.82
CA TRP A 43 -2.20 9.00 -0.27
C TRP A 43 -0.78 8.59 0.00
N HIS A 44 -0.52 7.29 -0.11
CA HIS A 44 0.79 6.74 0.20
C HIS A 44 1.33 5.99 -1.00
N ASN A 45 2.60 6.19 -1.29
CA ASN A 45 3.28 5.45 -2.35
C ASN A 45 3.85 4.17 -1.75
N ILE A 46 3.43 3.03 -2.27
CA ILE A 46 3.86 1.73 -1.78
C ILE A 46 4.71 1.08 -2.85
N VAL A 47 5.84 0.54 -2.44
CA VAL A 47 6.79 -0.08 -3.37
C VAL A 47 7.18 -1.45 -2.84
N ILE A 48 7.22 -2.42 -3.73
CA ILE A 48 7.69 -3.77 -3.43
C ILE A 48 8.83 -4.07 -4.38
N TRP A 49 9.97 -4.51 -3.85
CA TRP A 49 11.16 -4.75 -4.64
C TRP A 49 11.49 -6.23 -4.73
N GLY A 50 12.16 -6.59 -5.81
CA GLY A 50 12.76 -7.90 -5.94
C GLY A 50 11.80 -8.97 -6.41
N ASP A 51 12.11 -10.20 -6.06
CA ASP A 51 11.33 -11.35 -6.51
C ASP A 51 9.88 -11.29 -6.08
N LYS A 52 9.61 -10.60 -5.00
CA LYS A 52 8.25 -10.49 -4.47
C LYS A 52 7.38 -9.56 -5.27
N ALA A 53 8.00 -8.68 -6.05
CA ALA A 53 7.26 -7.65 -6.77
C ALA A 53 6.28 -8.23 -7.78
N GLN A 54 6.72 -9.24 -8.55
CA GLN A 54 5.84 -9.83 -9.55
C GLN A 54 4.66 -10.55 -8.91
N ALA A 55 4.95 -11.30 -7.84
CA ALA A 55 3.88 -12.01 -7.14
C ALA A 55 2.86 -11.04 -6.58
N ALA A 56 3.32 -9.92 -6.06
CA ALA A 56 2.40 -8.91 -5.54
C ALA A 56 1.54 -8.32 -6.67
N ALA A 57 2.15 -8.03 -7.82
CA ALA A 57 1.41 -7.49 -8.94
C ALA A 57 0.33 -8.45 -9.41
N ASP A 58 0.61 -9.75 -9.34
CA ASP A 58 -0.35 -10.77 -9.78
C ASP A 58 -1.51 -10.92 -8.81
N GLN A 59 -1.32 -10.59 -7.56
CA GLN A 59 -2.34 -10.85 -6.53
C GLN A 59 -3.13 -9.63 -6.12
N LEU A 60 -2.66 -8.43 -6.42
CA LEU A 60 -3.30 -7.19 -6.00
C LEU A 60 -4.02 -6.55 -7.16
N MET A 61 -5.09 -5.84 -6.86
CA MET A 61 -5.80 -5.06 -7.87
C MET A 61 -6.40 -3.82 -7.22
N ALA A 62 -6.69 -2.83 -8.07
CA ALA A 62 -7.31 -1.60 -7.60
C ALA A 62 -8.63 -1.92 -6.92
N GLY A 63 -8.88 -1.25 -5.82
CA GLY A 63 -10.09 -1.48 -5.03
C GLY A 63 -9.92 -2.44 -3.87
N ASP A 64 -8.81 -3.18 -3.85
CA ASP A 64 -8.55 -4.08 -2.73
C ASP A 64 -8.30 -3.28 -1.46
N VAL A 65 -8.85 -3.78 -0.35
CA VAL A 65 -8.55 -3.25 0.97
C VAL A 65 -7.45 -4.11 1.56
N VAL A 66 -6.34 -3.49 1.90
CA VAL A 66 -5.17 -4.23 2.36
C VAL A 66 -4.55 -3.57 3.57
N MET A 67 -3.83 -4.39 4.34
CA MET A 67 -2.96 -3.90 5.39
C MET A 67 -1.54 -4.04 4.87
N VAL A 68 -0.81 -2.95 4.87
CA VAL A 68 0.56 -2.90 4.38
C VAL A 68 1.49 -2.69 5.56
N LYS A 69 2.49 -3.53 5.67
CA LYS A 69 3.54 -3.37 6.67
C LYS A 69 4.86 -3.16 5.96
N GLY A 70 5.60 -2.16 6.39
CA GLY A 70 6.85 -1.84 5.74
C GLY A 70 7.60 -0.76 6.47
N ARG A 71 8.53 -0.14 5.79
CA ARG A 71 9.32 0.96 6.34
C ARG A 71 9.17 2.19 5.47
N ILE A 72 9.24 3.33 6.10
CA ILE A 72 9.13 4.62 5.42
C ILE A 72 10.53 5.03 4.96
N GLY A 73 10.65 5.47 3.71
CA GLY A 73 11.90 5.98 3.19
C GLY A 73 11.65 7.16 2.29
N THR A 74 12.64 8.01 2.21
CA THR A 74 12.59 9.16 1.31
C THR A 74 13.80 9.08 0.40
N ARG A 75 13.56 9.23 -0.89
CA ARG A 75 14.66 9.22 -1.86
C ARG A 75 14.59 10.44 -2.74
N LYS A 76 15.74 10.82 -3.24
CA LYS A 76 15.87 11.94 -4.16
C LYS A 76 15.78 11.44 -5.60
N TYR A 77 15.10 12.19 -6.43
CA TYR A 77 15.09 11.90 -7.85
C TYR A 77 15.18 13.22 -8.63
N THR A 78 15.54 13.10 -9.89
CA THR A 78 15.68 14.28 -10.75
C THR A 78 14.48 14.36 -11.66
N LYS A 79 13.81 15.51 -11.65
CA LYS A 79 12.69 15.75 -12.53
C LYS A 79 13.15 15.99 -13.95
N LYS A 80 12.21 15.98 -14.89
CA LYS A 80 12.52 16.21 -16.29
C LYS A 80 13.16 17.58 -16.55
N ASP A 81 12.83 18.54 -15.71
CA ASP A 81 13.38 19.90 -15.88
C ASP A 81 14.76 20.05 -15.23
N GLY A 82 15.32 18.99 -14.70
CA GLY A 82 16.65 19.01 -14.12
C GLY A 82 16.70 19.32 -12.64
N THR A 83 15.55 19.64 -12.03
CA THR A 83 15.55 19.95 -10.60
C THR A 83 15.40 18.68 -9.78
N ASP A 84 15.94 18.71 -8.57
CA ASP A 84 15.83 17.58 -7.66
C ASP A 84 14.53 17.65 -6.88
N ALA A 85 13.96 16.49 -6.63
CA ALA A 85 12.77 16.37 -5.81
C ALA A 85 12.91 15.16 -4.92
N TYR A 86 12.06 15.08 -3.90
CA TYR A 86 12.09 13.98 -2.96
C TYR A 86 10.73 13.29 -2.98
N ILE A 87 10.76 11.98 -2.84
CA ILE A 87 9.54 11.20 -2.72
C ILE A 87 9.63 10.32 -1.49
N THR A 88 8.56 10.32 -0.73
CA THR A 88 8.46 9.47 0.45
C THR A 88 7.62 8.26 0.07
N GLU A 89 8.17 7.09 0.33
CA GLU A 89 7.54 5.82 -0.04
C GLU A 89 7.58 4.87 1.14
N ILE A 90 6.71 3.88 1.09
CA ILE A 90 6.76 2.78 2.03
C ILE A 90 7.20 1.56 1.26
N THR A 91 8.33 1.01 1.66
CA THR A 91 8.83 -0.24 1.09
C THR A 91 8.19 -1.36 1.88
N ALA A 92 7.28 -2.06 1.21
CA ALA A 92 6.48 -3.08 1.88
C ALA A 92 7.23 -4.39 2.00
N TYR A 93 7.15 -5.01 3.16
CA TYR A 93 7.64 -6.36 3.36
C TYR A 93 6.51 -7.33 3.66
N GLY A 94 5.31 -6.84 3.83
CA GLY A 94 4.16 -7.71 4.04
C GLY A 94 2.89 -6.99 3.64
N ILE A 95 2.02 -7.69 2.93
CA ILE A 95 0.72 -7.16 2.55
C ILE A 95 -0.31 -8.23 2.84
N TYR A 96 -1.41 -7.81 3.46
CA TYR A 96 -2.48 -8.72 3.89
C TYR A 96 -3.77 -8.19 3.30
N LYS A 97 -4.52 -9.07 2.63
CA LYS A 97 -5.82 -8.68 2.09
C LYS A 97 -6.91 -8.86 3.13
N GLU A 98 -7.95 -8.04 3.03
CA GLU A 98 -9.12 -8.20 3.85
C GLU A 98 -9.76 -9.55 3.57
N VAL A 99 -10.13 -10.27 4.63
CA VAL A 99 -10.69 -11.60 4.50
C VAL A 99 -12.18 -11.49 4.13
N ALA A 100 -12.54 -12.12 3.02
CA ALA A 100 -13.91 -12.11 2.55
C ALA A 100 -14.80 -12.76 3.59
N GLY A 101 -16.01 -12.21 3.74
CA GLY A 101 -16.99 -12.79 4.64
C GLY A 101 -16.85 -12.38 6.08
N THR A 102 -15.89 -11.55 6.41
CA THR A 102 -15.68 -11.14 7.79
C THR A 102 -16.52 -9.95 8.17
N ASN A 103 -17.33 -9.48 7.27
CA ASN A 103 -17.99 -8.21 7.41
C ASN A 103 -19.46 -8.28 7.77
N THR A 104 -19.93 -9.42 8.20
CA THR A 104 -21.37 -9.61 8.38
C THR A 104 -21.97 -8.69 9.41
N ASN A 105 -21.23 -8.33 10.41
CA ASN A 105 -21.73 -7.48 11.48
C ASN A 105 -20.93 -6.20 11.58
N ARG A 106 -20.49 -5.71 10.45
CA ARG A 106 -19.62 -4.54 10.47
C ARG A 106 -20.29 -3.33 11.06
N ASP A 107 -21.60 -3.22 10.92
CA ASP A 107 -22.30 -2.07 11.45
C ASP A 107 -22.13 -1.96 12.95
N GLU A 108 -22.03 -3.09 13.60
CA GLU A 108 -21.86 -3.13 15.02
C GLU A 108 -20.41 -2.91 15.41
N GLN A 109 -19.53 -3.15 14.47
CA GLN A 109 -18.10 -3.08 14.73
C GLN A 109 -17.52 -1.69 14.55
N LYS A 110 -18.27 -0.82 13.93
CA LYS A 110 -17.83 0.55 13.71
C LYS A 110 -16.54 0.64 12.92
N GLY A 111 -16.27 -0.35 12.12
CA GLY A 111 -15.13 -0.30 11.25
C GLY A 111 -13.79 -0.57 11.92
N ASP A 112 -13.81 -0.91 13.20
CA ASP A 112 -12.55 -1.11 13.91
C ASP A 112 -11.98 -2.49 13.77
N PHE A 113 -12.76 -3.42 13.23
CA PHE A 113 -12.39 -4.82 13.29
C PHE A 113 -12.34 -5.46 11.93
N LEU A 114 -11.68 -4.78 11.00
CA LEU A 114 -11.39 -5.40 9.73
C LEU A 114 -10.44 -6.55 9.97
N LYS A 115 -10.74 -7.69 9.37
CA LYS A 115 -9.89 -8.86 9.48
C LYS A 115 -9.10 -9.05 8.22
N PHE A 116 -7.86 -9.38 8.39
CA PHE A 116 -6.97 -9.64 7.28
C PHE A 116 -6.50 -11.08 7.36
N GLY A 117 -6.42 -11.71 6.22
CA GLY A 117 -5.93 -13.06 6.13
C GLY A 117 -4.44 -13.11 6.32
N GLU A 118 -3.88 -14.25 6.01
CA GLU A 118 -2.45 -14.40 6.07
C GLU A 118 -1.80 -13.50 5.04
N LYS A 119 -0.53 -13.22 5.28
CA LYS A 119 0.27 -12.46 4.35
C LYS A 119 0.19 -13.11 2.98
N ILE A 120 -0.02 -12.31 1.94
CA ILE A 120 -0.05 -12.86 0.60
C ILE A 120 1.34 -13.42 0.27
N PRO A 121 1.39 -14.54 -0.44
CA PRO A 121 2.67 -15.19 -0.71
C PRO A 121 3.45 -14.43 -1.79
N PHE A 122 4.39 -13.67 -1.37
CA PHE A 122 5.27 -12.98 -2.29
C PHE A 122 6.64 -12.76 -1.67
#